data_20598eb9fefaa6c1d21d7e481ea64341
#
_entry.id   20598eb9fefaa6c1d21d7e481ea64341
#
_cell.length_a   1.000
_cell.length_b   1.000
_cell.length_c   1.000
_cell.angle_alpha   90.00
_cell.angle_beta   90.00
_cell.angle_gamma   90.00
#
_symmetry.space_group_name_H-M   'P 1'
#
loop_
_entity.id
_entity.type
_entity.pdbx_description
1 polymer ?
#
loop_
_entity_poly.entity_id
_entity_poly.type
_entity_poly.pdbx_seq_one_letter_code
_entity_poly.pdbx_strand_id
1 'polypeptide(L)'
;MLVMLICMMVGAMFFRWLQDEDYMKNFGTIIGSFTGLFIGLLLSIAIGLAVVPTTTTKIEEYNISKYYIDDNKLYYEGEDGTMGRIDIDNGNIKTGNKTYIEKRYYKVNKRMNFVVFCANGMEETVYLKGAD
;
A
#
# COMPACT_ATOMS: atom_id res chain seq x y z
N MET A 1 -3.71 -2.01 -14.08
CA MET A 1 -4.66 -2.05 -15.20
C MET A 1 -4.38 -3.15 -16.22
N LEU A 2 -3.13 -3.33 -16.67
CA LEU A 2 -2.76 -4.37 -17.62
C LEU A 2 -3.15 -5.79 -17.14
N VAL A 3 -2.88 -6.11 -15.88
CA VAL A 3 -3.22 -7.40 -15.25
C VAL A 3 -4.72 -7.67 -15.34
N MET A 4 -5.57 -6.69 -15.08
CA MET A 4 -7.02 -6.82 -15.16
C MET A 4 -7.47 -7.15 -16.59
N LEU A 5 -6.93 -6.46 -17.59
CA LEU A 5 -7.26 -6.70 -18.99
C LEU A 5 -6.87 -8.11 -19.44
N ILE A 6 -5.69 -8.58 -19.06
CA ILE A 6 -5.22 -9.93 -19.37
C ILE A 6 -6.15 -10.97 -18.73
N CYS A 7 -6.47 -10.82 -17.43
CA CYS A 7 -7.36 -11.76 -16.74
C CYS A 7 -8.77 -11.76 -17.34
N MET A 8 -9.28 -10.59 -17.76
CA MET A 8 -10.58 -10.49 -18.44
C MET A 8 -10.58 -11.26 -19.77
N MET A 9 -9.54 -11.10 -20.58
CA MET A 9 -9.40 -11.80 -21.86
C MET A 9 -9.29 -13.32 -21.67
N VAL A 10 -8.44 -13.75 -20.71
CA VAL A 10 -8.26 -15.18 -20.41
C VAL A 10 -9.57 -15.79 -19.89
N GLY A 11 -10.27 -15.09 -18.98
CA GLY A 11 -11.57 -15.54 -18.48
C GLY A 11 -12.61 -15.68 -19.59
N ALA A 12 -12.70 -14.70 -20.49
CA ALA A 12 -13.60 -14.75 -21.64
C ALA A 12 -13.31 -15.95 -22.56
N MET A 13 -12.03 -16.19 -22.88
CA MET A 13 -11.60 -17.32 -23.72
C MET A 13 -11.89 -18.67 -23.07
N PHE A 14 -11.58 -18.79 -21.77
CA PHE A 14 -11.77 -20.01 -21.02
C PHE A 14 -13.25 -20.41 -20.94
N PHE A 15 -14.13 -19.48 -20.57
CA PHE A 15 -15.55 -19.75 -20.50
C PHE A 15 -16.18 -20.00 -21.88
N ARG A 16 -15.71 -19.33 -22.94
CA ARG A 16 -16.13 -19.61 -24.30
C ARG A 16 -15.73 -21.02 -24.76
N TRP A 17 -14.55 -21.48 -24.36
CA TRP A 17 -14.07 -22.83 -24.71
C TRP A 17 -14.85 -23.95 -24.01
N LEU A 18 -15.36 -23.68 -22.78
CA LEU A 18 -16.14 -24.62 -21.99
C LEU A 18 -17.58 -24.84 -22.54
N GLN A 19 -18.05 -24.00 -23.45
CA GLN A 19 -19.43 -24.07 -23.96
C GLN A 19 -19.43 -24.69 -25.33
N ASP A 20 -20.19 -25.78 -25.47
CA ASP A 20 -20.31 -26.52 -26.75
C ASP A 20 -21.32 -25.88 -27.71
N GLU A 21 -22.41 -25.28 -27.19
CA GLU A 21 -23.44 -24.63 -27.99
C GLU A 21 -23.13 -23.17 -28.30
N ASP A 22 -23.32 -22.76 -29.58
CA ASP A 22 -23.00 -21.42 -30.06
C ASP A 22 -23.78 -20.30 -29.36
N TYR A 23 -25.02 -20.55 -28.97
CA TYR A 23 -25.82 -19.61 -28.19
C TYR A 23 -25.20 -19.35 -26.79
N MET A 24 -24.75 -20.42 -26.14
CA MET A 24 -24.15 -20.35 -24.81
C MET A 24 -22.74 -19.72 -24.81
N LYS A 25 -22.02 -19.76 -25.92
CA LYS A 25 -20.68 -19.17 -26.07
C LYS A 25 -20.68 -17.68 -25.82
N ASN A 26 -21.69 -16.94 -26.28
CA ASN A 26 -21.78 -15.50 -26.02
C ASN A 26 -22.03 -15.21 -24.56
N PHE A 27 -22.92 -15.97 -23.91
CA PHE A 27 -23.19 -15.85 -22.49
C PHE A 27 -21.96 -16.23 -21.64
N GLY A 28 -21.29 -17.33 -21.99
CA GLY A 28 -20.03 -17.77 -21.40
C GLY A 28 -18.92 -16.70 -21.50
N THR A 29 -18.83 -16.05 -22.68
CA THR A 29 -17.86 -14.96 -22.85
C THR A 29 -18.11 -13.78 -21.91
N ILE A 30 -19.37 -13.39 -21.71
CA ILE A 30 -19.75 -12.30 -20.80
C ILE A 30 -19.42 -12.68 -19.36
N ILE A 31 -19.86 -13.83 -18.89
CA ILE A 31 -19.58 -14.31 -17.52
C ILE A 31 -18.07 -14.42 -17.30
N GLY A 32 -17.34 -15.02 -18.23
CA GLY A 32 -15.90 -15.18 -18.16
C GLY A 32 -15.15 -13.85 -18.11
N SER A 33 -15.64 -12.85 -18.86
CA SER A 33 -15.08 -11.50 -18.81
C SER A 33 -15.24 -10.86 -17.43
N PHE A 34 -16.43 -10.94 -16.83
CA PHE A 34 -16.67 -10.38 -15.49
C PHE A 34 -15.88 -11.13 -14.42
N THR A 35 -15.85 -12.45 -14.47
CA THR A 35 -15.07 -13.29 -13.53
C THR A 35 -13.57 -12.97 -13.64
N GLY A 36 -13.05 -12.92 -14.87
CA GLY A 36 -11.65 -12.57 -15.11
C GLY A 36 -11.31 -11.16 -14.68
N LEU A 37 -12.20 -10.19 -14.88
CA LEU A 37 -12.02 -8.83 -14.42
C LEU A 37 -11.95 -8.76 -12.88
N PHE A 38 -12.83 -9.48 -12.19
CA PHE A 38 -12.85 -9.52 -10.72
C PHE A 38 -11.57 -10.17 -10.15
N ILE A 39 -11.16 -11.31 -10.71
CA ILE A 39 -9.90 -11.97 -10.33
C ILE A 39 -8.70 -11.06 -10.60
N GLY A 40 -8.68 -10.42 -11.77
CA GLY A 40 -7.61 -9.49 -12.15
C GLY A 40 -7.54 -8.27 -11.24
N LEU A 41 -8.68 -7.78 -10.73
CA LEU A 41 -8.72 -6.70 -9.75
C LEU A 41 -8.09 -7.15 -8.42
N LEU A 42 -8.49 -8.30 -7.90
CA LEU A 42 -7.93 -8.85 -6.66
C LEU A 42 -6.43 -9.10 -6.76
N LEU A 43 -5.97 -9.70 -7.86
CA LEU A 43 -4.55 -9.92 -8.13
C LEU A 43 -3.78 -8.61 -8.24
N SER A 44 -4.34 -7.61 -8.94
CA SER A 44 -3.71 -6.30 -9.09
C SER A 44 -3.54 -5.59 -7.75
N ILE A 45 -4.54 -5.67 -6.85
CA ILE A 45 -4.46 -5.14 -5.49
C ILE A 45 -3.41 -5.90 -4.68
N ALA A 46 -3.43 -7.24 -4.71
CA ALA A 46 -2.49 -8.06 -3.95
C ALA A 46 -1.03 -7.78 -4.36
N ILE A 47 -0.75 -7.71 -5.67
CA ILE A 47 0.57 -7.36 -6.18
C ILE A 47 0.94 -5.92 -5.78
N GLY A 48 -0.02 -4.98 -5.87
CA GLY A 48 0.19 -3.58 -5.50
C GLY A 48 0.54 -3.39 -4.03
N LEU A 49 -0.03 -4.19 -3.14
CA LEU A 49 0.30 -4.22 -1.71
C LEU A 49 1.67 -4.86 -1.43
N ALA A 50 2.08 -5.84 -2.24
CA ALA A 50 3.37 -6.53 -2.11
C ALA A 50 4.54 -5.73 -2.70
N VAL A 51 4.28 -4.81 -3.64
CA VAL A 51 5.31 -3.97 -4.25
C VAL A 51 5.62 -2.80 -3.32
N VAL A 52 6.79 -2.86 -2.69
CA VAL A 52 7.30 -1.74 -1.90
C VAL A 52 7.57 -0.54 -2.83
N PRO A 53 7.08 0.65 -2.50
CA PRO A 53 7.39 1.87 -3.25
C PRO A 53 8.89 2.08 -3.32
N THR A 54 9.43 2.26 -4.53
CA THR A 54 10.88 2.18 -4.76
C THR A 54 11.61 3.52 -4.64
N THR A 55 10.87 4.63 -4.54
CA THR A 55 11.50 5.95 -4.54
C THR A 55 11.02 6.79 -3.38
N THR A 56 11.92 7.06 -2.41
CA THR A 56 11.69 8.07 -1.37
C THR A 56 11.69 9.45 -2.03
N THR A 57 10.58 10.17 -1.91
CA THR A 57 10.45 11.50 -2.53
C THR A 57 10.72 12.63 -1.55
N LYS A 58 10.43 12.40 -0.27
CA LYS A 58 10.57 13.40 0.77
C LYS A 58 10.82 12.70 2.11
N ILE A 59 11.71 13.28 2.90
CA ILE A 59 11.91 12.92 4.31
C ILE A 59 11.63 14.19 5.11
N GLU A 60 10.77 14.09 6.08
CA GLU A 60 10.46 15.16 7.03
C GLU A 60 10.83 14.67 8.43
N GLU A 61 11.56 15.51 9.16
CA GLU A 61 11.94 15.26 10.54
C GLU A 61 11.21 16.25 11.44
N TYR A 62 10.52 15.74 12.47
CA TYR A 62 9.81 16.52 13.46
C TYR A 62 10.45 16.28 14.82
N ASN A 63 11.12 17.28 15.35
CA ASN A 63 11.69 17.21 16.69
C ASN A 63 10.58 17.19 17.74
N ILE A 64 10.74 16.32 18.73
CA ILE A 64 9.80 16.14 19.83
C ILE A 64 10.39 16.78 21.08
N SER A 65 9.63 17.67 21.71
CA SER A 65 9.99 18.29 22.99
C SER A 65 9.59 17.43 24.19
N LYS A 66 8.40 16.82 24.12
CA LYS A 66 7.87 15.94 25.17
C LYS A 66 7.13 14.77 24.54
N TYR A 67 7.18 13.63 25.18
CA TYR A 67 6.38 12.48 24.78
C TYR A 67 6.01 11.62 26.00
N TYR A 68 4.93 10.86 25.84
CA TYR A 68 4.59 9.75 26.73
C TYR A 68 3.98 8.60 25.89
N ILE A 69 4.15 7.38 26.41
CA ILE A 69 3.66 6.18 25.78
C ILE A 69 2.54 5.62 26.65
N ASP A 70 1.39 5.38 26.04
CA ASP A 70 0.23 4.78 26.68
C ASP A 70 -0.46 3.83 25.68
N ASP A 71 -0.75 2.60 26.12
CA ASP A 71 -1.49 1.59 25.38
C ASP A 71 -1.09 1.44 23.90
N ASN A 72 0.21 1.22 23.65
CA ASN A 72 0.81 1.12 22.29
C ASN A 72 0.66 2.38 21.43
N LYS A 73 0.49 3.53 22.04
CA LYS A 73 0.42 4.83 21.37
C LYS A 73 1.45 5.78 21.95
N LEU A 74 2.16 6.44 21.06
CA LEU A 74 3.03 7.54 21.40
C LEU A 74 2.27 8.84 21.24
N TYR A 75 2.11 9.58 22.32
CA TYR A 75 1.61 10.95 22.31
C TYR A 75 2.80 11.87 22.40
N TYR A 76 2.85 12.88 21.57
CA TYR A 76 3.98 13.79 21.52
C TYR A 76 3.57 15.24 21.36
N GLU A 77 4.44 16.12 21.84
CA GLU A 77 4.43 17.56 21.62
C GLU A 77 5.69 17.93 20.83
N GLY A 78 5.53 18.51 19.66
CA GLY A 78 6.63 19.02 18.84
C GLY A 78 7.26 20.27 19.46
N GLU A 79 8.46 20.63 19.01
CA GLU A 79 9.12 21.90 19.42
C GLU A 79 8.32 23.14 18.97
N ASP A 80 7.48 23.00 17.94
CA ASP A 80 6.57 24.02 17.43
C ASP A 80 5.23 24.10 18.17
N GLY A 81 5.04 23.26 19.21
CA GLY A 81 3.82 23.17 20.01
C GLY A 81 2.72 22.31 19.36
N THR A 82 2.98 21.67 18.23
CA THR A 82 2.02 20.72 17.64
C THR A 82 1.91 19.48 18.49
N MET A 83 0.69 19.04 18.76
CA MET A 83 0.41 17.78 19.47
C MET A 83 -0.01 16.71 18.45
N GLY A 84 0.50 15.50 18.63
CA GLY A 84 0.17 14.38 17.76
C GLY A 84 0.16 13.05 18.49
N ARG A 85 -0.29 12.04 17.75
CA ARG A 85 -0.33 10.65 18.20
C ARG A 85 0.11 9.72 17.09
N ILE A 86 0.93 8.74 17.42
CA ILE A 86 1.39 7.68 16.52
C ILE A 86 1.12 6.33 17.17
N ASP A 87 0.53 5.41 16.42
CA ASP A 87 0.38 4.03 16.87
C ASP A 87 1.76 3.33 16.80
N ILE A 88 2.15 2.69 17.89
CA ILE A 88 3.45 2.04 18.04
C ILE A 88 3.32 0.59 17.60
N ASP A 89 3.84 0.27 16.42
CA ASP A 89 4.12 -1.10 16.02
C ASP A 89 5.59 -1.45 16.31
N ASN A 90 5.88 -2.73 16.57
CA ASN A 90 7.20 -3.22 16.96
C ASN A 90 8.37 -2.85 16.01
N GLY A 91 8.09 -2.28 14.84
CA GLY A 91 9.08 -1.82 13.86
C GLY A 91 9.28 -0.32 13.79
N ASN A 92 8.37 0.48 14.40
CA ASN A 92 8.33 1.93 14.19
C ASN A 92 9.13 2.73 15.23
N ILE A 93 9.66 2.07 16.27
CA ILE A 93 10.49 2.71 17.28
C ILE A 93 11.94 2.27 17.13
N LYS A 94 12.84 3.24 17.08
CA LYS A 94 14.29 3.04 17.04
C LYS A 94 14.97 3.89 18.09
N THR A 95 16.08 3.42 18.61
CA THR A 95 16.93 4.21 19.49
C THR A 95 17.83 5.13 18.66
N GLY A 96 17.89 6.41 19.02
CA GLY A 96 18.69 7.41 18.34
C GLY A 96 19.37 8.37 19.30
N ASN A 97 20.16 9.29 18.78
CA ASN A 97 20.85 10.32 19.58
C ASN A 97 19.94 11.48 19.98
N LYS A 98 18.81 11.61 19.30
CA LYS A 98 17.78 12.64 19.54
C LYS A 98 16.40 12.01 19.47
N THR A 99 15.42 12.70 20.07
CA THR A 99 14.02 12.29 19.99
C THR A 99 13.34 13.04 18.85
N TYR A 100 12.97 12.35 17.78
CA TYR A 100 12.29 12.92 16.63
C TYR A 100 11.45 11.86 15.90
N ILE A 101 10.51 12.33 15.08
CA ILE A 101 9.72 11.51 14.17
C ILE A 101 10.23 11.74 12.77
N GLU A 102 10.56 10.68 12.07
CA GLU A 102 10.91 10.70 10.66
C GLU A 102 9.73 10.21 9.84
N LYS A 103 9.23 11.05 8.95
CA LYS A 103 8.19 10.70 7.96
C LYS A 103 8.82 10.54 6.60
N ARG A 104 8.80 9.33 6.08
CA ARG A 104 9.29 9.01 4.73
C ARG A 104 8.13 8.86 3.78
N TYR A 105 8.09 9.70 2.77
CA TYR A 105 7.09 9.65 1.71
C TYR A 105 7.64 8.87 0.52
N TYR A 106 6.90 7.87 0.10
CA TYR A 106 7.24 7.03 -1.03
C TYR A 106 6.32 7.32 -2.21
N LYS A 107 6.90 7.40 -3.39
CA LYS A 107 6.16 7.54 -4.64
C LYS A 107 6.35 6.31 -5.50
N VAL A 108 5.23 5.76 -5.96
CA VAL A 108 5.25 4.63 -6.88
C VAL A 108 5.61 5.12 -8.28
N ASN A 109 6.43 4.35 -8.99
CA ASN A 109 6.76 4.64 -10.37
C ASN A 109 5.47 4.62 -11.22
N LYS A 110 5.27 5.65 -12.06
CA LYS A 110 4.10 5.76 -12.96
C LYS A 110 3.88 4.54 -13.86
N ARG A 111 4.96 3.85 -14.25
CA ARG A 111 4.89 2.60 -15.03
C ARG A 111 4.25 1.46 -14.24
N MET A 112 4.51 1.39 -12.94
CA MET A 112 3.90 0.37 -12.07
C MET A 112 2.39 0.59 -11.90
N ASN A 113 1.95 1.84 -11.80
CA ASN A 113 0.51 2.17 -11.76
C ASN A 113 -0.26 1.75 -13.02
N PHE A 114 0.42 1.63 -14.16
CA PHE A 114 -0.17 1.09 -15.38
C PHE A 114 -0.36 -0.43 -15.31
N VAL A 115 0.55 -1.14 -14.65
CA VAL A 115 0.52 -2.61 -14.55
C VAL A 115 -0.41 -3.07 -13.45
N VAL A 116 -0.28 -2.50 -12.24
CA VAL A 116 -1.02 -2.88 -11.03
C VAL A 116 -1.53 -1.63 -10.30
N PHE A 117 -2.49 -1.82 -9.40
CA PHE A 117 -2.93 -0.73 -8.51
C PHE A 117 -1.90 -0.57 -7.38
N CYS A 118 -1.18 0.54 -7.41
CA CYS A 118 -0.23 0.93 -6.38
C CYS A 118 -0.63 2.29 -5.81
N ALA A 119 -0.52 2.45 -4.50
CA ALA A 119 -0.70 3.72 -3.81
C ALA A 119 0.65 4.29 -3.37
N ASN A 120 0.75 5.61 -3.32
CA ASN A 120 1.86 6.26 -2.63
C ASN A 120 1.76 5.90 -1.14
N GLY A 121 2.90 5.63 -0.53
CA GLY A 121 2.99 5.25 0.88
C GLY A 121 3.66 6.33 1.71
N MET A 122 3.42 6.26 3.00
CA MET A 122 4.12 7.03 4.02
C MET A 122 4.51 6.06 5.13
N GLU A 123 5.74 6.14 5.58
CA GLU A 123 6.27 5.40 6.72
C GLU A 123 6.67 6.39 7.81
N GLU A 124 6.22 6.15 9.04
CA GLU A 124 6.57 6.94 10.20
C GLU A 124 7.47 6.10 11.11
N THR A 125 8.65 6.61 11.40
CA THR A 125 9.60 6.00 12.33
C THR A 125 9.88 6.97 13.46
N VAL A 126 9.73 6.50 14.69
CA VAL A 126 10.02 7.28 15.90
C VAL A 126 11.42 6.94 16.40
N TYR A 127 12.27 7.93 16.53
CA TYR A 127 13.58 7.81 17.15
C TYR A 127 13.50 8.37 18.56
N LEU A 128 13.77 7.53 19.55
CA LEU A 128 13.84 7.94 20.95
C LEU A 128 15.30 8.05 21.38
N LYS A 129 15.65 9.12 22.07
CA LYS A 129 16.98 9.25 22.67
C LYS A 129 17.19 8.10 23.66
N GLY A 130 18.25 7.31 23.45
CA GLY A 130 18.64 6.27 24.40
C GLY A 130 18.90 6.88 25.77
N ALA A 131 18.44 6.21 26.83
CA ALA A 131 18.88 6.54 28.18
C ALA A 131 20.36 6.16 28.27
N ASP A 132 21.22 7.18 28.50
CA ASP A 132 22.63 6.98 28.88
C ASP A 132 22.70 6.41 30.27
#